data_8fe5d16d410741a3c260d23e8916e70d
#
_entry.id   8fe5d16d410741a3c260d23e8916e70d
#
_cell.length_a   1.000
_cell.length_b   1.000
_cell.length_c   1.000
_cell.angle_alpha   90.00
_cell.angle_beta   90.00
_cell.angle_gamma   90.00
#
_symmetry.space_group_name_H-M   'P 1'
#
loop_
_entity.id
_entity.type
_entity.pdbx_description
1 polymer ?
#
loop_
_entity_poly.entity_id
_entity_poly.type
_entity_poly.pdbx_seq_one_letter_code
_entity_poly.pdbx_strand_id
1 'polypeptide(L)'
;YYVIAYINCSAHVKALSDCICTSGNAVKIVEFAPKDRPILFVPDQNLGSWVMERTGRKMDLWQGSCYVHVEYTRESILKIREEHPDAELISHPECTYAVRMLSDEVCSTEKMIDYARNSNSNDLIIATENGMLHRLKKEVPEKNFIPAPTQNCACSECHFMKMNTLEKLRDCLDNLDPQIEM
;
A
#
# COMPACT_ATOMS: atom_id res chain seq x y z
N TYR A 1 20.71 14.76 2.29
CA TYR A 1 19.47 14.21 1.75
C TYR A 1 18.27 15.01 2.20
N TYR A 2 17.22 15.00 1.35
CA TYR A 2 15.86 15.30 1.77
C TYR A 2 15.15 13.96 2.03
N VAL A 3 14.83 13.67 3.29
CA VAL A 3 14.31 12.38 3.72
C VAL A 3 12.79 12.40 3.69
N ILE A 4 12.20 11.54 2.86
CA ILE A 4 10.74 11.35 2.79
C ILE A 4 10.40 10.01 3.42
N ALA A 5 9.64 10.02 4.51
CA ALA A 5 9.20 8.80 5.18
C ALA A 5 7.77 8.43 4.78
N TYR A 6 7.60 7.20 4.34
CA TYR A 6 6.29 6.59 4.25
C TYR A 6 5.74 6.33 5.66
N ILE A 7 4.46 6.62 5.86
CA ILE A 7 3.83 6.63 7.19
C ILE A 7 3.94 5.30 7.94
N ASN A 8 4.09 4.18 7.22
CA ASN A 8 4.23 2.85 7.81
C ASN A 8 5.66 2.59 8.33
N CYS A 9 6.13 3.45 9.23
CA CYS A 9 7.43 3.35 9.90
C CYS A 9 7.30 3.80 11.36
N SER A 10 8.37 3.61 12.15
CA SER A 10 8.39 4.01 13.55
C SER A 10 8.32 5.54 13.74
N ALA A 11 7.87 5.98 14.92
CA ALA A 11 7.89 7.39 15.30
C ALA A 11 9.30 7.99 15.20
N HIS A 12 10.35 7.24 15.58
CA HIS A 12 11.74 7.67 15.46
C HIS A 12 12.16 7.98 14.01
N VAL A 13 11.78 7.12 13.05
CA VAL A 13 12.07 7.40 11.63
C VAL A 13 11.35 8.66 11.18
N LYS A 14 10.09 8.85 11.58
CA LYS A 14 9.31 10.06 11.26
C LYS A 14 9.95 11.31 11.81
N ALA A 15 10.45 11.26 13.07
CA ALA A 15 11.12 12.39 13.71
C ALA A 15 12.42 12.83 13.00
N LEU A 16 13.10 11.88 12.34
CA LEU A 16 14.35 12.13 11.58
C LEU A 16 14.09 12.49 10.11
N SER A 17 12.84 12.60 9.69
CA SER A 17 12.49 12.81 8.30
C SER A 17 12.07 14.26 8.04
N ASP A 18 12.40 14.79 6.86
CA ASP A 18 11.99 16.15 6.45
C ASP A 18 10.49 16.19 6.11
N CYS A 19 9.93 15.07 5.61
CA CYS A 19 8.53 14.99 5.24
C CYS A 19 7.99 13.57 5.39
N ILE A 20 6.68 13.44 5.70
CA ILE A 20 5.98 12.17 5.81
C ILE A 20 4.94 12.09 4.70
N CYS A 21 4.82 10.93 4.05
CA CYS A 21 3.83 10.67 3.01
C CYS A 21 3.00 9.42 3.28
N THR A 22 1.89 9.30 2.55
CA THR A 22 1.10 8.08 2.41
C THR A 22 1.21 7.57 0.98
N SER A 23 0.79 6.34 0.69
CA SER A 23 0.72 5.84 -0.70
C SER A 23 -0.18 6.71 -1.60
N GLY A 24 -1.18 7.39 -1.03
CA GLY A 24 -2.09 8.26 -1.75
C GLY A 24 -1.50 9.61 -2.17
N ASN A 25 -0.49 10.13 -1.47
CA ASN A 25 0.09 11.45 -1.74
C ASN A 25 1.60 11.43 -2.05
N ALA A 26 2.25 10.27 -2.02
CA ALA A 26 3.70 10.15 -2.19
C ALA A 26 4.20 10.78 -3.51
N VAL A 27 3.49 10.61 -4.61
CA VAL A 27 3.82 11.23 -5.91
C VAL A 27 3.87 12.74 -5.78
N LYS A 28 2.83 13.37 -5.22
CA LYS A 28 2.78 14.82 -5.02
C LYS A 28 3.91 15.32 -4.11
N ILE A 29 4.15 14.62 -2.99
CA ILE A 29 5.23 14.97 -2.05
C ILE A 29 6.59 14.96 -2.76
N VAL A 30 6.89 13.93 -3.56
CA VAL A 30 8.15 13.82 -4.31
C VAL A 30 8.26 14.91 -5.40
N GLU A 31 7.17 15.25 -6.08
CA GLU A 31 7.15 16.34 -7.05
C GLU A 31 7.49 17.71 -6.44
N PHE A 32 6.97 17.97 -5.23
CA PHE A 32 7.22 19.21 -4.48
C PHE A 32 8.54 19.23 -3.72
N ALA A 33 9.20 18.09 -3.53
CA ALA A 33 10.47 18.02 -2.82
C ALA A 33 11.55 18.91 -3.48
N PRO A 34 12.50 19.49 -2.70
CA PRO A 34 13.57 20.34 -3.20
C PRO A 34 14.32 19.71 -4.38
N LYS A 35 14.68 20.54 -5.38
CA LYS A 35 15.36 20.05 -6.60
C LYS A 35 16.88 19.99 -6.44
N ASP A 36 17.41 20.70 -5.46
CA ASP A 36 18.84 20.87 -5.15
C ASP A 36 19.36 19.85 -4.12
N ARG A 37 18.48 19.02 -3.55
CA ARG A 37 18.85 17.96 -2.61
C ARG A 37 18.51 16.59 -3.17
N PRO A 38 19.39 15.56 -3.02
CA PRO A 38 19.04 14.18 -3.30
C PRO A 38 17.96 13.72 -2.32
N ILE A 39 17.05 12.89 -2.79
CA ILE A 39 15.97 12.35 -1.96
C ILE A 39 16.37 10.95 -1.47
N LEU A 40 16.17 10.71 -0.17
CA LEU A 40 16.14 9.36 0.43
C LEU A 40 14.69 9.02 0.78
N PHE A 41 14.14 7.98 0.14
CA PHE A 41 12.78 7.49 0.42
C PHE A 41 12.82 6.31 1.39
N VAL A 42 12.10 6.41 2.53
CA VAL A 42 12.17 5.41 3.60
C VAL A 42 10.80 5.12 4.21
N PRO A 43 10.55 3.88 4.64
CA PRO A 43 10.57 2.70 3.80
C PRO A 43 9.50 2.89 2.75
N ASP A 44 9.09 2.24 1.92
CA ASP A 44 9.19 0.96 1.29
C ASP A 44 9.81 1.12 -0.11
N GLN A 45 10.69 0.22 -0.48
CA GLN A 45 11.40 0.32 -1.77
C GLN A 45 10.47 0.14 -2.98
N ASN A 46 9.42 -0.69 -2.86
CA ASN A 46 8.48 -0.93 -3.96
C ASN A 46 7.62 0.31 -4.20
N LEU A 47 7.07 0.91 -3.13
CA LEU A 47 6.37 2.20 -3.21
C LEU A 47 7.30 3.29 -3.77
N GLY A 48 8.53 3.37 -3.26
CA GLY A 48 9.52 4.35 -3.74
C GLY A 48 9.83 4.17 -5.23
N SER A 49 10.03 2.93 -5.71
CA SER A 49 10.27 2.67 -7.13
C SER A 49 9.06 3.05 -8.00
N TRP A 50 7.86 2.76 -7.54
CA TRP A 50 6.62 3.17 -8.22
C TRP A 50 6.49 4.70 -8.30
N VAL A 51 6.86 5.42 -7.23
CA VAL A 51 6.88 6.88 -7.25
C VAL A 51 7.94 7.42 -8.22
N MET A 52 9.12 6.79 -8.31
CA MET A 52 10.15 7.13 -9.31
C MET A 52 9.62 6.96 -10.73
N GLU A 53 8.90 5.86 -11.01
CA GLU A 53 8.27 5.60 -12.33
C GLU A 53 7.25 6.68 -12.69
N ARG A 54 6.46 7.15 -11.72
CA ARG A 54 5.41 8.16 -11.93
C ARG A 54 5.93 9.59 -12.06
N THR A 55 7.02 9.92 -11.35
CA THR A 55 7.55 11.30 -11.28
C THR A 55 8.75 11.53 -12.18
N GLY A 56 9.43 10.47 -12.61
CA GLY A 56 10.73 10.54 -13.30
C GLY A 56 11.88 11.03 -12.39
N ARG A 57 11.63 11.29 -11.08
CA ARG A 57 12.67 11.73 -10.15
C ARG A 57 13.48 10.56 -9.63
N LYS A 58 14.81 10.65 -9.75
CA LYS A 58 15.72 9.69 -9.13
C LYS A 58 15.74 9.89 -7.62
N MET A 59 15.67 8.80 -6.88
CA MET A 59 15.75 8.77 -5.42
C MET A 59 16.59 7.57 -4.97
N ASP A 60 17.26 7.71 -3.84
CA ASP A 60 17.81 6.56 -3.14
C ASP A 60 16.70 5.93 -2.31
N LEU A 61 16.60 4.61 -2.37
CA LEU A 61 15.55 3.84 -1.71
C LEU A 61 16.15 3.02 -0.56
N TRP A 62 15.56 3.16 0.62
CA TRP A 62 15.86 2.24 1.72
C TRP A 62 15.36 0.85 1.39
N GLN A 63 16.20 -0.17 1.63
CA GLN A 63 15.95 -1.57 1.26
C GLN A 63 14.96 -2.28 2.21
N GLY A 64 13.82 -1.65 2.46
CA GLY A 64 12.70 -2.19 3.24
C GLY A 64 11.50 -2.47 2.35
N SER A 65 10.66 -3.43 2.73
CA SER A 65 9.43 -3.77 2.02
C SER A 65 8.34 -4.24 2.98
N CYS A 66 7.07 -4.07 2.58
CA CYS A 66 5.95 -4.61 3.31
C CYS A 66 5.87 -6.13 3.10
N TYR A 67 5.99 -6.90 4.20
CA TYR A 67 5.96 -8.36 4.14
C TYR A 67 4.64 -8.93 3.58
N VAL A 68 3.52 -8.21 3.72
CA VAL A 68 2.23 -8.63 3.13
C VAL A 68 2.26 -8.51 1.61
N HIS A 69 2.72 -7.35 1.09
CA HIS A 69 2.64 -7.08 -0.34
C HIS A 69 3.69 -7.82 -1.18
N VAL A 70 4.82 -8.23 -0.57
CA VAL A 70 5.83 -9.03 -1.29
C VAL A 70 5.47 -10.52 -1.41
N GLU A 71 4.45 -10.99 -0.67
CA GLU A 71 3.92 -12.35 -0.79
C GLU A 71 3.10 -12.56 -2.07
N TYR A 72 2.62 -11.50 -2.71
CA TYR A 72 2.03 -11.60 -4.04
C TYR A 72 3.12 -11.83 -5.07
N THR A 73 3.02 -12.92 -5.84
CA THR A 73 4.00 -13.26 -6.86
C THR A 73 3.40 -13.17 -8.26
N ARG A 74 4.28 -13.01 -9.25
CA ARG A 74 3.88 -13.03 -10.65
C ARG A 74 3.10 -14.31 -10.99
N GLU A 75 3.57 -15.43 -10.51
CA GLU A 75 2.99 -16.76 -10.77
C GLU A 75 1.57 -16.88 -10.18
N SER A 76 1.39 -16.46 -8.92
CA SER A 76 0.08 -16.50 -8.27
C SER A 76 -0.92 -15.56 -8.95
N ILE A 77 -0.47 -14.39 -9.40
CA ILE A 77 -1.31 -13.43 -10.13
C ILE A 77 -1.70 -13.96 -11.52
N LEU A 78 -0.78 -14.55 -12.26
CA LEU A 78 -1.10 -15.12 -13.57
C LEU A 78 -2.14 -16.25 -13.44
N LYS A 79 -1.99 -17.10 -12.43
CA LYS A 79 -2.93 -18.18 -12.17
C LYS A 79 -4.34 -17.67 -11.88
N ILE A 80 -4.49 -16.70 -10.98
CA ILE A 80 -5.83 -16.16 -10.65
C ILE A 80 -6.45 -15.42 -11.84
N ARG A 81 -5.65 -14.77 -12.70
CA ARG A 81 -6.16 -14.17 -13.94
C ARG A 81 -6.63 -15.21 -14.97
N GLU A 82 -6.02 -16.40 -15.02
CA GLU A 82 -6.51 -17.51 -15.85
C GLU A 82 -7.86 -18.04 -15.34
N GLU A 83 -8.05 -18.07 -14.02
CA GLU A 83 -9.31 -18.50 -13.38
C GLU A 83 -10.44 -17.45 -13.54
N HIS A 84 -10.07 -16.17 -13.68
CA HIS A 84 -10.98 -15.02 -13.79
C HIS A 84 -10.57 -14.10 -14.95
N PRO A 85 -10.71 -14.52 -16.22
CA PRO A 85 -10.15 -13.81 -17.37
C PRO A 85 -10.75 -12.42 -17.61
N ASP A 86 -11.99 -12.19 -17.18
CA ASP A 86 -12.70 -10.91 -17.34
C ASP A 86 -12.54 -9.97 -16.12
N ALA A 87 -11.84 -10.42 -15.06
CA ALA A 87 -11.62 -9.62 -13.86
C ALA A 87 -10.45 -8.66 -14.04
N GLU A 88 -10.61 -7.42 -13.59
CA GLU A 88 -9.51 -6.45 -13.51
C GLU A 88 -8.71 -6.65 -12.23
N LEU A 89 -7.39 -6.55 -12.33
CA LEU A 89 -6.46 -6.65 -11.20
C LEU A 89 -6.09 -5.26 -10.70
N ILE A 90 -6.35 -5.00 -9.43
CA ILE A 90 -5.92 -3.78 -8.73
C ILE A 90 -4.87 -4.14 -7.69
N SER A 91 -3.70 -3.52 -7.73
CA SER A 91 -2.64 -3.75 -6.75
C SER A 91 -2.23 -2.49 -6.00
N HIS A 92 -1.74 -2.70 -4.78
CA HIS A 92 -1.14 -1.62 -4.01
C HIS A 92 0.29 -1.31 -4.50
N PRO A 93 0.77 -0.05 -4.46
CA PRO A 93 2.12 0.31 -4.89
C PRO A 93 3.26 -0.38 -4.13
N GLU A 94 3.02 -0.92 -2.94
CA GLU A 94 3.97 -1.74 -2.18
C GLU A 94 4.15 -3.16 -2.75
N CYS A 95 3.31 -3.59 -3.70
CA CYS A 95 3.54 -4.82 -4.44
C CYS A 95 4.81 -4.73 -5.29
N THR A 96 5.43 -5.89 -5.51
CA THR A 96 6.64 -5.97 -6.34
C THR A 96 6.39 -5.44 -7.76
N TYR A 97 7.45 -4.98 -8.43
CA TYR A 97 7.37 -4.52 -9.81
C TYR A 97 6.67 -5.54 -10.74
N ALA A 98 6.99 -6.84 -10.55
CA ALA A 98 6.42 -7.91 -11.35
C ALA A 98 4.89 -8.03 -11.23
N VAL A 99 4.34 -7.77 -10.05
CA VAL A 99 2.89 -7.75 -9.80
C VAL A 99 2.27 -6.48 -10.36
N ARG A 100 2.89 -5.31 -10.10
CA ARG A 100 2.40 -4.02 -10.62
C ARG A 100 2.29 -4.00 -12.14
N MET A 101 3.24 -4.63 -12.84
CA MET A 101 3.23 -4.72 -14.32
C MET A 101 2.12 -5.60 -14.89
N LEU A 102 1.52 -6.46 -14.06
CA LEU A 102 0.37 -7.29 -14.45
C LEU A 102 -0.97 -6.64 -14.06
N SER A 103 -0.94 -5.55 -13.30
CA SER A 103 -2.14 -4.90 -12.77
C SER A 103 -2.75 -3.94 -13.79
N ASP A 104 -4.06 -3.93 -13.86
CA ASP A 104 -4.83 -2.98 -14.66
C ASP A 104 -4.82 -1.60 -14.00
N GLU A 105 -4.76 -1.56 -12.64
CA GLU A 105 -4.54 -0.33 -11.88
C GLU A 105 -3.59 -0.57 -10.70
N VAL A 106 -2.71 0.42 -10.44
CA VAL A 106 -1.81 0.45 -9.28
C VAL A 106 -2.10 1.73 -8.49
N CYS A 107 -2.73 1.59 -7.34
CA CYS A 107 -3.16 2.75 -6.56
C CYS A 107 -3.20 2.49 -5.04
N SER A 108 -3.35 3.58 -4.27
CA SER A 108 -3.56 3.49 -2.82
C SER A 108 -4.91 2.88 -2.47
N THR A 109 -5.06 2.39 -1.25
CA THR A 109 -6.31 1.81 -0.74
C THR A 109 -7.51 2.74 -0.88
N GLU A 110 -7.33 4.05 -0.70
CA GLU A 110 -8.40 5.04 -0.91
C GLU A 110 -8.84 5.09 -2.37
N LYS A 111 -7.88 5.14 -3.29
CA LYS A 111 -8.17 5.16 -4.74
C LYS A 111 -8.72 3.84 -5.26
N MET A 112 -8.48 2.72 -4.58
CA MET A 112 -9.10 1.42 -4.94
C MET A 112 -10.63 1.48 -4.89
N ILE A 113 -11.20 2.24 -3.92
CA ILE A 113 -12.64 2.42 -3.82
C ILE A 113 -13.16 3.23 -5.01
N ASP A 114 -12.48 4.33 -5.34
CA ASP A 114 -12.88 5.17 -6.48
C ASP A 114 -12.77 4.41 -7.79
N TYR A 115 -11.70 3.63 -7.96
CA TYR A 115 -11.54 2.78 -9.13
C TYR A 115 -12.66 1.74 -9.22
N ALA A 116 -12.95 1.04 -8.12
CA ALA A 116 -14.01 0.03 -8.08
C ALA A 116 -15.39 0.61 -8.45
N ARG A 117 -15.70 1.85 -8.02
CA ARG A 117 -16.94 2.53 -8.38
C ARG A 117 -17.04 2.88 -9.86
N ASN A 118 -15.91 3.20 -10.49
CA ASN A 118 -15.88 3.69 -11.87
C ASN A 118 -15.52 2.61 -12.91
N SER A 119 -15.01 1.46 -12.50
CA SER A 119 -14.70 0.34 -13.39
C SER A 119 -15.96 -0.24 -14.01
N ASN A 120 -15.86 -0.69 -15.27
CA ASN A 120 -16.93 -1.43 -15.95
C ASN A 120 -16.91 -2.94 -15.62
N SER A 121 -15.83 -3.46 -15.06
CA SER A 121 -15.75 -4.87 -14.66
C SER A 121 -16.58 -5.11 -13.39
N ASN A 122 -17.31 -6.22 -13.35
CA ASN A 122 -18.03 -6.65 -12.16
C ASN A 122 -17.13 -7.39 -11.17
N ASP A 123 -16.08 -8.03 -11.67
CA ASP A 123 -15.13 -8.81 -10.90
C ASP A 123 -13.80 -8.07 -10.80
N LEU A 124 -13.32 -7.87 -9.56
CA LEU A 124 -12.08 -7.15 -9.28
C LEU A 124 -11.18 -8.02 -8.40
N ILE A 125 -9.99 -8.36 -8.90
CA ILE A 125 -8.95 -9.04 -8.13
C ILE A 125 -8.18 -8.00 -7.35
N ILE A 126 -8.05 -8.18 -6.04
CA ILE A 126 -7.47 -7.20 -5.12
C ILE A 126 -6.17 -7.73 -4.52
N ALA A 127 -5.05 -7.10 -4.88
CA ALA A 127 -3.72 -7.42 -4.35
C ALA A 127 -3.29 -6.36 -3.32
N THR A 128 -3.85 -6.45 -2.13
CA THR A 128 -3.48 -5.67 -0.93
C THR A 128 -3.91 -6.40 0.34
N GLU A 129 -3.68 -5.80 1.51
CA GLU A 129 -4.07 -6.35 2.80
C GLU A 129 -5.58 -6.67 2.85
N ASN A 130 -5.89 -7.85 3.36
CA ASN A 130 -7.22 -8.48 3.24
C ASN A 130 -8.36 -7.68 3.89
N GLY A 131 -8.05 -6.87 4.92
CA GLY A 131 -9.04 -5.96 5.55
C GLY A 131 -9.65 -4.96 4.57
N MET A 132 -8.96 -4.66 3.45
CA MET A 132 -9.49 -3.78 2.41
C MET A 132 -10.73 -4.36 1.71
N LEU A 133 -10.81 -5.69 1.60
CA LEU A 133 -11.98 -6.35 1.00
C LEU A 133 -13.27 -6.06 1.76
N HIS A 134 -13.21 -6.00 3.10
CA HIS A 134 -14.36 -5.63 3.92
C HIS A 134 -14.85 -4.22 3.58
N ARG A 135 -13.92 -3.27 3.47
CA ARG A 135 -14.24 -1.88 3.13
C ARG A 135 -14.81 -1.77 1.71
N LEU A 136 -14.18 -2.44 0.74
CA LEU A 136 -14.65 -2.47 -0.64
C LEU A 136 -16.08 -3.03 -0.75
N LYS A 137 -16.37 -4.17 -0.11
CA LYS A 137 -17.71 -4.77 -0.09
C LYS A 137 -18.77 -3.88 0.55
N LYS A 138 -18.37 -3.08 1.54
CA LYS A 138 -19.27 -2.13 2.20
C LYS A 138 -19.53 -0.89 1.33
N GLU A 139 -18.51 -0.37 0.64
CA GLU A 139 -18.57 0.88 -0.12
C GLU A 139 -19.10 0.68 -1.55
N VAL A 140 -18.91 -0.53 -2.13
CA VAL A 140 -19.28 -0.87 -3.50
C VAL A 140 -19.87 -2.30 -3.51
N PRO A 141 -21.04 -2.49 -2.88
CA PRO A 141 -21.62 -3.83 -2.63
C PRO A 141 -22.07 -4.55 -3.91
N GLU A 142 -22.25 -3.85 -5.02
CA GLU A 142 -22.65 -4.37 -6.32
C GLU A 142 -21.55 -5.12 -7.06
N LYS A 143 -20.28 -5.00 -6.61
CA LYS A 143 -19.12 -5.63 -7.24
C LYS A 143 -18.66 -6.87 -6.49
N ASN A 144 -18.07 -7.80 -7.22
CA ASN A 144 -17.43 -8.98 -6.66
C ASN A 144 -15.92 -8.70 -6.47
N PHE A 145 -15.44 -8.87 -5.24
CA PHE A 145 -14.03 -8.67 -4.89
C PHE A 145 -13.36 -10.00 -4.58
N ILE A 146 -12.38 -10.35 -5.38
CA ILE A 146 -11.62 -11.60 -5.34
C ILE A 146 -10.25 -11.30 -4.70
N PRO A 147 -9.91 -11.91 -3.54
CA PRO A 147 -8.58 -11.73 -2.97
C PRO A 147 -7.52 -12.35 -3.86
N ALA A 148 -6.46 -11.60 -4.16
CA ALA A 148 -5.29 -12.16 -4.82
C ALA A 148 -4.61 -13.19 -3.91
N PRO A 149 -4.20 -14.36 -4.44
CA PRO A 149 -3.56 -15.40 -3.64
C PRO A 149 -2.11 -15.04 -3.30
N THR A 150 -1.67 -15.44 -2.11
CA THR A 150 -0.27 -15.34 -1.64
C THR A 150 0.40 -16.70 -1.61
N GLN A 151 1.75 -16.72 -1.57
CA GLN A 151 2.50 -17.99 -1.61
C GLN A 151 2.35 -18.83 -0.34
N ASN A 152 2.39 -18.20 0.84
CA ASN A 152 2.62 -18.93 2.09
C ASN A 152 1.42 -18.97 3.02
N CYS A 153 0.46 -18.09 2.87
CA CYS A 153 -0.75 -18.08 3.68
C CYS A 153 -1.90 -17.45 2.92
N ALA A 154 -3.04 -18.06 3.00
CA ALA A 154 -4.28 -17.55 2.40
C ALA A 154 -4.79 -16.24 3.04
N CYS A 155 -4.12 -15.70 4.06
CA CYS A 155 -4.70 -14.63 4.86
C CYS A 155 -4.37 -13.22 4.39
N SER A 156 -3.24 -12.97 3.72
CA SER A 156 -2.82 -11.60 3.29
C SER A 156 -3.06 -10.52 4.38
N GLU A 157 -2.90 -10.89 5.66
CA GLU A 157 -3.23 -10.03 6.79
C GLU A 157 -1.98 -9.39 7.39
N CYS A 158 -2.07 -8.10 7.68
CA CYS A 158 -1.02 -7.39 8.39
C CYS A 158 -1.11 -7.65 9.89
N HIS A 159 -0.20 -8.46 10.42
CA HIS A 159 -0.13 -8.74 11.86
C HIS A 159 -0.03 -7.46 12.71
N PHE A 160 0.76 -6.48 12.26
CA PHE A 160 0.91 -5.21 13.00
C PHE A 160 -0.38 -4.40 13.04
N MET A 161 -1.16 -4.36 11.96
CA MET A 161 -2.48 -3.71 11.96
C MET A 161 -3.44 -4.42 12.92
N LYS A 162 -3.39 -5.75 12.99
CA LYS A 162 -4.26 -6.55 13.89
C LYS A 162 -3.88 -6.44 15.37
N MET A 163 -2.72 -5.88 15.70
CA MET A 163 -2.36 -5.55 17.09
C MET A 163 -3.14 -4.36 17.65
N ASN A 164 -3.73 -3.53 16.80
CA ASN A 164 -4.61 -2.43 17.21
C ASN A 164 -6.03 -2.97 17.41
N THR A 165 -6.52 -2.92 18.64
CA THR A 165 -7.87 -3.34 19.00
C THR A 165 -8.70 -2.16 19.51
N LEU A 166 -10.03 -2.32 19.52
CA LEU A 166 -10.92 -1.28 20.04
C LEU A 166 -10.69 -1.03 21.52
N GLU A 167 -10.37 -2.09 22.28
CA GLU A 167 -10.05 -1.98 23.72
C GLU A 167 -8.79 -1.14 23.92
N LYS A 168 -7.71 -1.42 23.18
CA LYS A 168 -6.47 -0.63 23.25
C LYS A 168 -6.70 0.83 22.85
N LEU A 169 -7.52 1.07 21.84
CA LEU A 169 -7.86 2.42 21.42
C LEU A 169 -8.62 3.16 22.52
N ARG A 170 -9.64 2.52 23.11
CA ARG A 170 -10.39 3.08 24.24
C ARG A 170 -9.44 3.39 25.40
N ASP A 171 -8.64 2.41 25.83
CA ASP A 171 -7.74 2.56 26.96
C ASP A 171 -6.70 3.66 26.75
N CYS A 172 -6.21 3.81 25.53
CA CYS A 172 -5.33 4.91 25.14
C CYS A 172 -6.02 6.28 25.25
N LEU A 173 -7.27 6.39 24.82
CA LEU A 173 -8.03 7.63 24.89
C LEU A 173 -8.43 7.99 26.33
N ASP A 174 -8.78 6.98 27.15
CA ASP A 174 -9.19 7.18 28.53
C ASP A 174 -8.00 7.55 29.43
N ASN A 175 -6.83 6.95 29.20
CA ASN A 175 -5.66 7.10 30.07
C ASN A 175 -4.57 8.02 29.47
N LEU A 176 -4.68 8.39 28.19
CA LEU A 176 -3.65 9.13 27.41
C LEU A 176 -2.27 8.41 27.45
N ASP A 177 -2.29 7.08 27.39
CA ASP A 177 -1.13 6.20 27.49
C ASP A 177 -1.21 5.08 26.42
N PRO A 178 -0.10 4.63 25.80
CA PRO A 178 1.28 5.12 26.01
C PRO A 178 1.55 6.45 25.32
N GLN A 179 2.37 7.29 25.94
CA GLN A 179 2.92 8.48 25.31
C GLN A 179 4.15 8.10 24.49
N ILE A 180 4.26 8.63 23.28
CA ILE A 180 5.43 8.43 22.42
C ILE A 180 6.21 9.73 22.37
N GLU A 181 7.40 9.75 22.94
CA GLU A 181 8.35 10.85 22.82
C GLU A 181 9.14 10.69 21.50
N MET A 182 9.28 11.80 20.76
CA MET A 182 9.98 11.87 19.47
C MET A 182 11.14 12.85 19.54
#